data_b0b079cf03095ab41257a6d20a7172b1
#
_entry.id   b0b079cf03095ab41257a6d20a7172b1
#
_cell.length_a   1.000
_cell.length_b   1.000
_cell.length_c   1.000
_cell.angle_alpha   90.00
_cell.angle_beta   90.00
_cell.angle_gamma   90.00
#
_symmetry.space_group_name_H-M   'P 1'
#
loop_
_entity.id
_entity.type
_entity.pdbx_description
1 polymer ?
#
loop_
_entity_poly.entity_id
_entity_poly.type
_entity_poly.pdbx_seq_one_letter_code
_entity_poly.pdbx_strand_id
1 'polypeptide(L)'
;MSDVLALDIETSNYSYEIGGWDKTHLFKTTVVATHDGHDSTVFCNEDIDVDATVEALHPRILGDHILNHVEAGGALVGHNILRFDLPVLRDSLDCFAAGEILRSHRDNI
;
A
#
# COMPACT_ATOMS: atom_id res chain seq x y z
N MET A 1 16.44 14.24 4.26
CA MET A 1 15.55 13.11 4.61
C MET A 1 14.17 13.36 4.01
N SER A 2 13.59 12.36 3.40
CA SER A 2 12.26 12.51 2.81
C SER A 2 11.18 12.28 3.85
N ASP A 3 10.25 13.20 3.95
CA ASP A 3 9.06 13.07 4.80
C ASP A 3 7.88 12.47 4.04
N VAL A 4 8.10 12.10 2.79
CA VAL A 4 7.05 11.58 1.92
C VAL A 4 7.38 10.16 1.47
N LEU A 5 6.42 9.28 1.59
CA LEU A 5 6.48 7.92 1.05
C LEU A 5 5.38 7.78 0.00
N ALA A 6 5.77 7.61 -1.25
CA ALA A 6 4.83 7.33 -2.33
C ALA A 6 4.43 5.87 -2.28
N LEU A 7 3.15 5.59 -2.49
CA LEU A 7 2.58 4.24 -2.44
C LEU A 7 1.72 4.00 -3.67
N ASP A 8 1.90 2.84 -4.29
CA ASP A 8 1.05 2.39 -5.39
C ASP A 8 0.85 0.88 -5.29
N ILE A 9 -0.35 0.42 -5.62
CA ILE A 9 -0.66 -1.01 -5.62
C ILE A 9 -1.08 -1.47 -7.01
N GLU A 10 -0.83 -2.75 -7.30
CA GLU A 10 -1.32 -3.43 -8.48
C GLU A 10 -2.23 -4.57 -8.07
N THR A 11 -3.31 -4.77 -8.80
CA THR A 11 -4.25 -5.86 -8.56
C THR A 11 -4.36 -6.74 -9.80
N SER A 12 -4.65 -8.03 -9.61
CA SER A 12 -4.77 -8.98 -10.71
C SER A 12 -6.15 -8.98 -11.36
N ASN A 13 -7.11 -8.32 -10.74
CA ASN A 13 -8.48 -8.24 -11.26
C ASN A 13 -8.91 -6.79 -11.46
N TYR A 14 -9.94 -6.59 -12.28
CA TYR A 14 -10.45 -5.27 -12.60
C TYR A 14 -11.77 -5.00 -11.86
N SER A 15 -12.09 -3.71 -11.69
CA SER A 15 -13.31 -3.29 -10.99
C SER A 15 -14.58 -3.88 -11.61
N TYR A 16 -14.64 -3.97 -12.92
CA TYR A 16 -15.83 -4.52 -13.61
C TYR A 16 -15.98 -6.02 -13.40
N GLU A 17 -14.91 -6.74 -13.05
CA GLU A 17 -14.96 -8.18 -12.80
C GLU A 17 -15.58 -8.50 -11.43
N ILE A 18 -15.52 -7.56 -10.49
CA ILE A 18 -15.92 -7.80 -9.09
C ILE A 18 -17.14 -6.98 -8.67
N GLY A 19 -17.72 -6.21 -9.60
CA GLY A 19 -18.95 -5.47 -9.30
C GLY A 19 -18.77 -4.00 -8.95
N GLY A 20 -17.57 -3.45 -9.09
CA GLY A 20 -17.33 -2.02 -8.92
C GLY A 20 -16.16 -1.68 -8.02
N TRP A 21 -15.77 -0.40 -8.02
CA TRP A 21 -14.63 0.12 -7.25
C TRP A 21 -14.86 0.10 -5.74
N ASP A 22 -16.10 0.07 -5.30
CA ASP A 22 -16.46 0.03 -3.88
C ASP A 22 -16.28 -1.36 -3.26
N LYS A 23 -16.06 -2.39 -4.07
CA LYS A 23 -15.84 -3.76 -3.61
C LYS A 23 -14.38 -4.00 -3.27
N THR A 24 -13.82 -3.19 -2.37
CA THR A 24 -12.39 -3.21 -2.05
C THR A 24 -11.91 -4.55 -1.50
N HIS A 25 -12.78 -5.32 -0.86
CA HIS A 25 -12.46 -6.65 -0.33
C HIS A 25 -12.33 -7.73 -1.40
N LEU A 26 -12.78 -7.47 -2.63
CA LEU A 26 -12.72 -8.44 -3.73
C LEU A 26 -11.52 -8.24 -4.66
N PHE A 27 -10.80 -7.13 -4.55
CA PHE A 27 -9.57 -6.93 -5.29
C PHE A 27 -8.47 -7.86 -4.76
N LYS A 28 -7.61 -8.34 -5.66
CA LYS A 28 -6.46 -9.18 -5.31
C LYS A 28 -5.18 -8.39 -5.53
N THR A 29 -4.61 -7.89 -4.45
CA THR A 29 -3.34 -7.17 -4.50
C THR A 29 -2.21 -8.14 -4.83
N THR A 30 -1.42 -7.81 -5.85
CA THR A 30 -0.30 -8.64 -6.31
C THR A 30 1.04 -7.99 -6.07
N VAL A 31 1.11 -6.67 -6.15
CA VAL A 31 2.33 -5.89 -5.95
C VAL A 31 1.98 -4.61 -5.22
N VAL A 32 2.84 -4.22 -4.28
CA VAL A 32 2.80 -2.89 -3.67
C VAL A 32 4.19 -2.29 -3.82
N ALA A 33 4.27 -1.07 -4.33
CA ALA A 33 5.54 -0.36 -4.48
C ALA A 33 5.52 0.91 -3.63
N THR A 34 6.65 1.19 -2.98
CA THR A 34 6.84 2.44 -2.24
C THR A 34 8.14 3.11 -2.68
N HIS A 35 8.20 4.43 -2.56
CA HIS A 35 9.40 5.21 -2.88
C HIS A 35 9.50 6.38 -1.90
N ASP A 36 10.66 6.55 -1.28
CA ASP A 36 10.88 7.58 -0.26
C ASP A 36 11.62 8.80 -0.78
N GLY A 37 11.84 8.91 -2.07
CA GLY A 37 12.61 9.97 -2.71
C GLY A 37 14.03 9.53 -3.06
N HIS A 38 14.50 8.42 -2.49
CA HIS A 38 15.83 7.84 -2.73
C HIS A 38 15.74 6.38 -3.12
N ASP A 39 15.03 5.59 -2.32
CA ASP A 39 14.97 4.14 -2.48
C ASP A 39 13.56 3.68 -2.76
N SER A 40 13.45 2.65 -3.59
CA SER A 40 12.20 1.95 -3.87
C SER A 40 12.17 0.63 -3.15
N THR A 41 10.99 0.27 -2.60
CA THR A 41 10.74 -1.05 -2.06
C THR A 41 9.54 -1.65 -2.79
N VAL A 42 9.67 -2.89 -3.24
CA VAL A 42 8.61 -3.61 -3.92
C VAL A 42 8.22 -4.82 -3.08
N PHE A 43 6.94 -4.88 -2.72
CA PHE A 43 6.39 -6.00 -1.97
C PHE A 43 5.70 -6.93 -2.96
N CYS A 44 6.27 -8.12 -3.15
CA CYS A 44 5.81 -9.07 -4.15
C CYS A 44 6.23 -10.48 -3.74
N ASN A 45 5.37 -11.47 -3.98
CA ASN A 45 5.67 -12.86 -3.63
C ASN A 45 6.23 -13.66 -4.81
N GLU A 46 6.47 -13.02 -5.93
CA GLU A 46 7.10 -13.63 -7.10
C GLU A 46 8.54 -13.16 -7.24
N ASP A 47 9.36 -13.96 -7.90
CA ASP A 47 10.73 -13.57 -8.24
C ASP A 47 10.68 -12.50 -9.32
N ILE A 48 11.25 -11.33 -9.02
CA ILE A 48 11.32 -10.22 -9.96
C ILE A 48 12.74 -9.67 -10.00
N ASP A 49 13.13 -9.17 -11.17
CA ASP A 49 14.44 -8.56 -11.39
C ASP A 49 14.23 -7.05 -11.59
N VAL A 50 14.31 -6.30 -10.50
CA VAL A 50 14.10 -4.85 -10.51
C VAL A 50 15.20 -4.18 -9.68
N ASP A 51 15.46 -2.92 -10.00
CA ASP A 51 16.41 -2.10 -9.24
C ASP A 51 15.70 -1.49 -8.01
N ALA A 52 15.41 -2.36 -7.05
CA ALA A 52 14.69 -1.98 -5.84
C ALA A 52 14.92 -3.04 -4.77
N THR A 53 14.65 -2.70 -3.52
CA THR A 53 14.54 -3.67 -2.44
C THR A 53 13.26 -4.48 -2.64
N VAL A 54 13.37 -5.80 -2.61
CA VAL A 54 12.19 -6.68 -2.77
C VAL A 54 11.91 -7.35 -1.43
N GLU A 55 10.68 -7.21 -0.98
CA GLU A 55 10.18 -7.80 0.26
C GLU A 55 8.98 -8.69 -0.03
N ALA A 56 8.67 -9.61 0.88
CA ALA A 56 7.46 -10.42 0.77
C ALA A 56 6.21 -9.54 0.86
N LEU A 57 5.22 -9.83 0.04
CA LEU A 57 3.91 -9.18 0.14
C LEU A 57 3.13 -9.85 1.27
N HIS A 58 3.37 -9.37 2.47
CA HIS A 58 2.75 -9.86 3.69
C HIS A 58 2.15 -8.66 4.43
N PRO A 59 0.91 -8.77 4.94
CA PRO A 59 0.25 -7.63 5.57
C PRO A 59 1.03 -7.01 6.73
N ARG A 60 1.76 -7.82 7.51
CA ARG A 60 2.54 -7.31 8.63
C ARG A 60 3.82 -6.60 8.16
N ILE A 61 4.54 -7.18 7.20
CA ILE A 61 5.79 -6.60 6.68
C ILE A 61 5.48 -5.26 6.00
N LEU A 62 4.52 -5.25 5.10
CA LEU A 62 4.05 -4.04 4.46
C LEU A 62 3.47 -3.06 5.48
N GLY A 63 2.66 -3.55 6.39
CA GLY A 63 2.02 -2.73 7.42
C GLY A 63 3.01 -1.99 8.28
N ASP A 64 4.04 -2.67 8.78
CA ASP A 64 5.08 -2.04 9.58
C ASP A 64 5.82 -0.96 8.79
N HIS A 65 6.09 -1.21 7.52
CA HIS A 65 6.80 -0.28 6.65
C HIS A 65 6.04 1.05 6.50
N ILE A 66 4.74 0.99 6.21
CA ILE A 66 3.94 2.20 6.00
C ILE A 66 3.54 2.87 7.31
N LEU A 67 3.18 2.11 8.32
CA LEU A 67 2.75 2.67 9.60
C LEU A 67 3.91 3.33 10.34
N ASN A 68 5.10 2.73 10.34
CA ASN A 68 6.27 3.33 10.96
C ASN A 68 6.61 4.68 10.33
N HIS A 69 6.47 4.80 9.01
CA HIS A 69 6.72 6.06 8.31
C HIS A 69 5.74 7.14 8.79
N VAL A 70 4.46 6.82 8.86
CA VAL A 70 3.41 7.76 9.25
C VAL A 70 3.53 8.12 10.74
N GLU A 71 3.82 7.16 11.60
CA GLU A 71 3.97 7.40 13.03
C GLU A 71 5.22 8.24 13.35
N ALA A 72 6.20 8.21 12.48
CA ALA A 72 7.38 9.08 12.58
C ALA A 72 7.11 10.51 12.09
N GLY A 73 5.88 10.81 11.70
CA GLY A 73 5.49 12.14 11.22
C GLY A 73 5.52 12.32 9.72
N GLY A 74 5.82 11.27 8.97
CA GLY A 74 5.86 11.32 7.51
C GLY A 74 4.47 11.26 6.88
N ALA A 75 4.40 11.65 5.62
CA ALA A 75 3.17 11.62 4.83
C ALA A 75 3.19 10.48 3.82
N LEU A 76 2.02 9.94 3.53
CA LEU A 76 1.82 9.02 2.41
C LEU A 76 1.23 9.79 1.25
N VAL A 77 1.70 9.50 0.04
CA VAL A 77 1.16 10.10 -1.18
C VAL A 77 0.92 9.00 -2.21
N GLY A 78 -0.13 9.14 -2.98
CA GLY A 78 -0.47 8.22 -4.04
C GLY A 78 -1.71 8.69 -4.78
N HIS A 79 -1.91 8.11 -5.97
CA HIS A 79 -3.09 8.40 -6.76
C HIS A 79 -4.29 7.66 -6.14
N ASN A 80 -5.29 8.40 -5.70
CA ASN A 80 -6.53 7.85 -5.11
C ASN A 80 -6.28 6.95 -3.88
N ILE A 81 -5.25 7.24 -3.12
CA ILE A 81 -4.78 6.39 -2.02
C ILE A 81 -5.81 6.24 -0.90
N LEU A 82 -6.59 7.30 -0.61
CA LEU A 82 -7.61 7.29 0.45
C LEU A 82 -8.80 6.41 0.11
N ARG A 83 -9.17 6.35 -1.17
CA ARG A 83 -10.39 5.67 -1.61
C ARG A 83 -10.14 4.31 -2.23
N PHE A 84 -8.89 4.03 -2.62
CA PHE A 84 -8.58 2.77 -3.28
C PHE A 84 -7.46 2.01 -2.59
N ASP A 85 -6.21 2.52 -2.63
CA ASP A 85 -5.04 1.74 -2.20
C ASP A 85 -5.16 1.29 -0.75
N LEU A 86 -5.40 2.22 0.19
CA LEU A 86 -5.49 1.87 1.60
C LEU A 86 -6.72 1.01 1.92
N PRO A 87 -7.92 1.31 1.41
CA PRO A 87 -9.07 0.43 1.62
C PRO A 87 -8.87 -0.98 1.05
N VAL A 88 -8.23 -1.12 -0.13
CA VAL A 88 -7.95 -2.43 -0.71
C VAL A 88 -6.97 -3.20 0.18
N LEU A 89 -5.89 -2.57 0.64
CA LEU A 89 -4.94 -3.21 1.53
C LEU A 89 -5.59 -3.66 2.83
N ARG A 90 -6.44 -2.82 3.42
CA ARG A 90 -7.18 -3.15 4.64
C ARG A 90 -8.11 -4.34 4.43
N ASP A 91 -8.90 -4.33 3.34
CA ASP A 91 -10.02 -5.24 3.17
C ASP A 91 -9.65 -6.54 2.45
N SER A 92 -8.70 -6.50 1.50
CA SER A 92 -8.34 -7.68 0.72
C SER A 92 -7.05 -8.34 1.17
N LEU A 93 -6.12 -7.59 1.76
CA LEU A 93 -4.85 -8.11 2.25
C LEU A 93 -4.83 -8.28 3.77
N ASP A 94 -5.89 -7.88 4.46
CA ASP A 94 -5.96 -7.86 5.92
C ASP A 94 -4.83 -7.04 6.56
N CYS A 95 -4.45 -5.95 5.91
CA CYS A 95 -3.40 -5.07 6.39
C CYS A 95 -3.95 -4.15 7.49
N PHE A 96 -3.75 -4.53 8.74
CA PHE A 96 -4.21 -3.75 9.91
C PHE A 96 -3.69 -2.32 9.86
N ALA A 97 -2.43 -2.14 9.46
CA ALA A 97 -1.81 -0.82 9.39
C ALA A 97 -2.56 0.13 8.46
N ALA A 98 -3.04 -0.36 7.30
CA ALA A 98 -3.81 0.46 6.37
C ALA A 98 -5.10 0.98 7.02
N GLY A 99 -5.80 0.13 7.77
CA GLY A 99 -6.98 0.55 8.51
C GLY A 99 -6.67 1.56 9.61
N GLU A 100 -5.56 1.37 10.32
CA GLU A 100 -5.11 2.28 11.37
C GLU A 100 -4.77 3.66 10.80
N ILE A 101 -4.09 3.70 9.66
CA ILE A 101 -3.75 4.95 8.98
C ILE A 101 -5.04 5.69 8.56
N LEU A 102 -5.99 4.98 7.98
CA LEU A 102 -7.26 5.57 7.58
C LEU A 102 -8.05 6.12 8.77
N ARG A 103 -7.98 5.45 9.91
CA ARG A 103 -8.74 5.83 11.10
C ARG A 103 -8.07 6.98 11.87
N SER A 104 -6.76 6.92 12.03
CA SER A 104 -6.04 7.77 12.98
C SER A 104 -5.02 8.73 12.34
N HIS A 105 -4.66 8.53 11.07
CA HIS A 105 -3.58 9.29 10.43
C HIS A 105 -3.96 9.88 9.08
N ARG A 106 -5.26 10.21 8.88
CA ARG A 106 -5.70 10.79 7.61
C ARG A 106 -5.00 12.09 7.26
N ASP A 107 -4.61 12.87 8.27
CA ASP A 107 -3.93 14.14 8.05
C ASP A 107 -2.52 13.97 7.48
N ASN A 108 -2.01 12.73 7.48
CA ASN A 108 -0.69 12.41 6.92
C ASN A 108 -0.76 11.84 5.50
N ILE A 109 -1.90 11.96 4.85
CA ILE A 109 -2.09 11.42 3.50
C ILE A 109 -2.24 12.53 2.47
#